data_600f1556a7a3da8eec764629909e5cb5
#
_entry.id   600f1556a7a3da8eec764629909e5cb5
#
_cell.length_a   1.000
_cell.length_b   1.000
_cell.length_c   1.000
_cell.angle_alpha   90.00
_cell.angle_beta   90.00
_cell.angle_gamma   90.00
#
_symmetry.space_group_name_H-M   'P 1'
#
loop_
_entity.id
_entity.type
_entity.pdbx_description
1 polymer ?
#
loop_
_entity_poly.entity_id
_entity_poly.type
_entity_poly.pdbx_seq_one_letter_code
_entity_poly.pdbx_strand_id
1 'polypeptide(L)'
;MTDPSAPPRFTVFGQARAVPRPEPALYLVATPIGNLGDVTLRALEIIAGADRLACEDTRVTGKLLQRFAIERRMTPYHEHNAEAAGPALVEVVEAGGSVALVSDAGTPLVSDPGYRLVQSAYEAGIKVVPIPGASAV
;
A
#
# COMPACT_ATOMS: atom_id res chain seq x y z
N MET A 1 17.58 13.27 2.31
CA MET A 1 16.85 13.62 1.08
C MET A 1 16.72 12.40 0.18
N THR A 2 15.52 12.12 -0.30
CA THR A 2 15.29 10.96 -1.17
C THR A 2 15.78 11.27 -2.59
N ASP A 3 16.59 10.39 -3.15
CA ASP A 3 16.98 10.47 -4.56
C ASP A 3 15.88 9.85 -5.42
N PRO A 4 15.16 10.63 -6.24
CA PRO A 4 14.05 10.09 -7.04
C PRO A 4 14.49 9.10 -8.11
N SER A 5 15.80 9.07 -8.45
CA SER A 5 16.33 8.10 -9.41
C SER A 5 16.75 6.78 -8.76
N ALA A 6 16.80 6.73 -7.42
CA ALA A 6 17.17 5.51 -6.73
C ALA A 6 16.05 4.46 -6.84
N PRO A 7 16.38 3.17 -7.01
CA PRO A 7 15.35 2.14 -7.04
C PRO A 7 14.65 2.03 -5.69
N PRO A 8 13.35 1.65 -5.68
CA PRO A 8 12.63 1.40 -4.45
C PRO A 8 13.31 0.30 -3.62
N ARG A 9 13.29 0.46 -2.31
CA ARG A 9 13.95 -0.50 -1.42
C ARG A 9 13.33 -0.48 -0.03
N PHE A 10 13.57 -1.53 0.70
CA PHE A 10 13.32 -1.59 2.13
C PHE A 10 14.53 -2.23 2.84
N THR A 11 14.64 -2.03 4.14
CA THR A 11 15.72 -2.59 4.94
C THR A 11 15.15 -3.54 5.98
N VAL A 12 15.68 -4.76 6.03
CA VAL A 12 15.32 -5.76 7.03
C VAL A 12 16.59 -6.44 7.53
N PHE A 13 16.70 -6.63 8.84
CA PHE A 13 17.89 -7.20 9.48
C PHE A 13 19.18 -6.50 9.04
N GLY A 14 19.14 -5.17 8.96
CA GLY A 14 20.29 -4.36 8.58
C GLY A 14 20.69 -4.43 7.11
N GLN A 15 19.92 -5.10 6.27
CA GLN A 15 20.20 -5.22 4.83
C GLN A 15 19.17 -4.48 4.00
N ALA A 16 19.63 -3.57 3.15
CA ALA A 16 18.78 -2.90 2.19
C ALA A 16 18.53 -3.82 1.00
N ARG A 17 17.27 -3.92 0.58
CA ARG A 17 16.87 -4.75 -0.55
C ARG A 17 16.11 -3.91 -1.55
N ALA A 18 16.59 -3.88 -2.79
CA ALA A 18 15.87 -3.29 -3.90
C ALA A 18 14.70 -4.19 -4.28
N VAL A 19 13.59 -3.59 -4.69
CA VAL A 19 12.39 -4.35 -5.06
C VAL A 19 12.04 -4.09 -6.52
N PRO A 20 11.48 -5.09 -7.22
CA PRO A 20 11.00 -4.87 -8.57
C PRO A 20 9.75 -4.00 -8.58
N ARG A 21 9.49 -3.36 -9.70
CA ARG A 21 8.25 -2.61 -9.88
C ARG A 21 7.10 -3.61 -9.99
N PRO A 22 6.03 -3.47 -9.17
CA PRO A 22 4.88 -4.36 -9.26
C PRO A 22 4.13 -4.19 -10.59
N GLU A 23 3.44 -5.26 -11.00
CA GLU A 23 2.57 -5.19 -12.16
C GLU A 23 1.41 -4.22 -11.92
N PRO A 24 0.83 -3.63 -12.98
CA PRO A 24 -0.32 -2.73 -12.81
C PRO A 24 -1.49 -3.43 -12.13
N ALA A 25 -1.86 -2.93 -10.97
CA ALA A 25 -2.98 -3.47 -10.19
C ALA A 25 -3.24 -2.56 -8.98
N LEU A 26 -4.38 -2.80 -8.34
CA LEU A 26 -4.65 -2.30 -7.00
C LEU A 26 -4.31 -3.43 -6.02
N TYR A 27 -3.32 -3.18 -5.17
CA TYR A 27 -2.87 -4.14 -4.16
C TYR A 27 -3.47 -3.75 -2.81
N LEU A 28 -4.15 -4.71 -2.18
CA LEU A 28 -4.74 -4.51 -0.85
C LEU A 28 -3.79 -5.10 0.16
N VAL A 29 -3.13 -4.26 0.94
CA VAL A 29 -2.07 -4.69 1.85
C VAL A 29 -2.55 -4.60 3.29
N ALA A 30 -2.62 -5.75 3.95
CA ALA A 30 -2.90 -5.80 5.38
C ALA A 30 -1.59 -5.67 6.15
N THR A 31 -1.58 -4.76 7.13
CA THR A 31 -0.42 -4.60 8.00
C THR A 31 -0.70 -5.21 9.37
N PRO A 32 0.34 -5.63 10.09
CA PRO A 32 0.14 -6.24 11.40
C PRO A 32 -0.38 -5.23 12.42
N ILE A 33 -1.24 -5.73 13.31
CA ILE A 33 -1.73 -4.95 14.43
C ILE A 33 -0.82 -5.22 15.63
N GLY A 34 -0.22 -4.16 16.17
CA GLY A 34 0.56 -4.23 17.41
C GLY A 34 2.03 -4.59 17.25
N ASN A 35 2.38 -5.48 16.36
CA ASN A 35 3.78 -5.89 16.19
C ASN A 35 4.21 -5.79 14.73
N LEU A 36 5.02 -4.76 14.43
CA LEU A 36 5.50 -4.52 13.07
C LEU A 36 6.40 -5.66 12.54
N GLY A 37 6.99 -6.46 13.43
CA GLY A 37 7.79 -7.60 13.02
C GLY A 37 7.00 -8.73 12.34
N ASP A 38 5.68 -8.70 12.43
CA ASP A 38 4.81 -9.69 11.79
C ASP A 38 4.49 -9.34 10.32
N VAL A 39 5.00 -8.24 9.80
CA VAL A 39 4.77 -7.86 8.40
C VAL A 39 5.47 -8.88 7.48
N THR A 40 4.83 -9.19 6.35
CA THR A 40 5.42 -10.12 5.38
C THR A 40 6.39 -9.39 4.44
N LEU A 41 7.37 -10.13 3.90
CA LEU A 41 8.29 -9.58 2.91
C LEU A 41 7.54 -9.09 1.67
N ARG A 42 6.53 -9.85 1.25
CA ARG A 42 5.73 -9.45 0.09
C ARG A 42 5.01 -8.14 0.32
N ALA A 43 4.48 -7.92 1.52
CA ALA A 43 3.86 -6.64 1.87
C ALA A 43 4.88 -5.51 1.77
N LEU A 44 6.10 -5.71 2.28
CA LEU A 44 7.15 -4.70 2.19
C LEU A 44 7.54 -4.41 0.74
N GLU A 45 7.64 -5.43 -0.11
CA GLU A 45 7.94 -5.25 -1.52
C GLU A 45 6.89 -4.39 -2.22
N ILE A 46 5.62 -4.65 -1.96
CA ILE A 46 4.52 -3.88 -2.57
C ILE A 46 4.47 -2.46 -2.01
N ILE A 47 4.62 -2.29 -0.70
CA ILE A 47 4.62 -0.97 -0.07
C ILE A 47 5.77 -0.12 -0.60
N ALA A 48 6.94 -0.71 -0.76
CA ALA A 48 8.11 0.01 -1.27
C ALA A 48 8.03 0.27 -2.77
N GLY A 49 7.48 -0.66 -3.54
CA GLY A 49 7.58 -0.64 -5.00
C GLY A 49 6.39 -0.07 -5.75
N ALA A 50 5.19 -0.03 -5.16
CA ALA A 50 4.01 0.48 -5.86
C ALA A 50 4.16 1.95 -6.25
N ASP A 51 3.59 2.34 -7.38
CA ASP A 51 3.69 3.72 -7.86
C ASP A 51 3.02 4.72 -6.93
N ARG A 52 1.92 4.31 -6.27
CA ARG A 52 1.25 5.11 -5.25
C ARG A 52 1.04 4.28 -4.01
N LEU A 53 1.26 4.90 -2.87
CA LEU A 53 0.99 4.28 -1.57
C LEU A 53 -0.14 5.05 -0.90
N ALA A 54 -1.30 4.42 -0.84
CA ALA A 54 -2.47 4.99 -0.17
C ALA A 54 -2.64 4.32 1.19
N CYS A 55 -3.03 5.09 2.19
CA CYS A 55 -3.21 4.57 3.54
C CYS A 55 -4.32 5.31 4.27
N GLU A 56 -5.04 4.58 5.11
CA GLU A 56 -6.14 5.15 5.88
C GLU A 56 -5.63 6.02 7.02
N ASP A 57 -4.54 5.62 7.66
CA ASP A 57 -3.90 6.40 8.72
C ASP A 57 -2.41 6.54 8.42
N THR A 58 -2.02 7.74 8.01
CA THR A 58 -0.63 8.05 7.66
C THR A 58 0.32 7.93 8.84
N ARG A 59 -0.18 8.11 10.07
CA ARG A 59 0.67 8.00 11.26
C ARG A 59 1.07 6.55 11.51
N VAL A 60 0.13 5.63 11.37
CA VAL A 60 0.39 4.21 11.57
C VAL A 60 1.30 3.67 10.47
N THR A 61 0.96 3.94 9.21
CA THR A 61 1.77 3.52 8.08
C THR A 61 3.16 4.16 8.12
N GLY A 62 3.26 5.42 8.54
CA GLY A 62 4.54 6.11 8.68
C GLY A 62 5.50 5.40 9.63
N LYS A 63 5.01 4.81 10.71
CA LYS A 63 5.85 4.03 11.63
C LYS A 63 6.41 2.79 10.96
N LEU A 64 5.62 2.13 10.12
CA LEU A 64 6.06 0.99 9.34
C LEU A 64 7.16 1.39 8.37
N LEU A 65 6.96 2.48 7.63
CA LEU A 65 7.96 2.98 6.69
C LEU A 65 9.27 3.30 7.40
N GLN A 66 9.19 3.95 8.55
CA GLN A 66 10.38 4.30 9.33
C GLN A 66 11.12 3.04 9.81
N ARG A 67 10.37 2.04 10.29
CA ARG A 67 10.95 0.81 10.80
C ARG A 67 11.76 0.07 9.74
N PHE A 68 11.30 0.07 8.48
CA PHE A 68 11.94 -0.67 7.41
C PHE A 68 12.69 0.23 6.42
N ALA A 69 12.93 1.48 6.80
CA ALA A 69 13.68 2.46 6.01
C ALA A 69 13.13 2.62 4.58
N ILE A 70 11.80 2.65 4.47
CA ILE A 70 11.14 2.87 3.19
C ILE A 70 10.89 4.37 3.05
N GLU A 71 11.56 4.99 2.08
CA GLU A 71 11.44 6.42 1.82
C GLU A 71 10.47 6.63 0.66
N ARG A 72 9.24 7.05 0.98
CA ARG A 72 8.26 7.36 -0.05
C ARG A 72 7.11 8.19 0.48
N ARG A 73 6.37 8.81 -0.43
CA ARG A 73 5.20 9.60 -0.09
C ARG A 73 4.02 8.68 0.20
N MET A 74 3.16 9.14 1.10
CA MET A 74 1.89 8.50 1.39
C MET A 74 0.76 9.39 0.89
N THR A 75 -0.25 8.77 0.28
CA THR A 75 -1.49 9.45 -0.09
C THR A 75 -2.54 9.07 0.93
N PRO A 76 -3.07 10.01 1.72
CA PRO A 76 -4.16 9.68 2.63
C PRO A 76 -5.40 9.23 1.86
N TYR A 77 -6.03 8.16 2.32
CA TYR A 77 -7.27 7.68 1.75
C TYR A 77 -8.22 7.25 2.87
N HIS A 78 -9.17 8.11 3.21
CA HIS A 78 -10.09 7.88 4.31
C HIS A 78 -11.48 8.39 3.91
N GLU A 79 -12.48 8.19 4.77
CA GLU A 79 -13.86 8.52 4.41
C GLU A 79 -14.11 9.99 4.09
N HIS A 80 -13.25 10.90 4.55
CA HIS A 80 -13.43 12.33 4.28
C HIS A 80 -12.92 12.76 2.90
N ASN A 81 -12.04 11.99 2.27
CA ASN A 81 -11.47 12.34 0.96
C ASN A 81 -11.66 11.27 -0.11
N ALA A 82 -12.35 10.18 0.20
CA ALA A 82 -12.44 9.03 -0.70
C ALA A 82 -13.11 9.38 -2.04
N GLU A 83 -14.07 10.30 -2.05
CA GLU A 83 -14.75 10.69 -3.29
C GLU A 83 -13.81 11.30 -4.32
N ALA A 84 -12.84 12.09 -3.86
CA ALA A 84 -11.86 12.70 -4.75
C ALA A 84 -10.64 11.80 -4.97
N ALA A 85 -10.15 11.18 -3.92
CA ALA A 85 -8.93 10.38 -3.99
C ALA A 85 -9.14 9.04 -4.70
N GLY A 86 -10.31 8.42 -4.54
CA GLY A 86 -10.58 7.11 -5.14
C GLY A 86 -10.43 7.09 -6.66
N PRO A 87 -11.13 7.97 -7.39
CA PRO A 87 -10.98 8.02 -8.85
C PRO A 87 -9.54 8.29 -9.30
N ALA A 88 -8.80 9.13 -8.57
CA ALA A 88 -7.41 9.42 -8.91
C ALA A 88 -6.53 8.17 -8.78
N LEU A 89 -6.77 7.35 -7.77
CA LEU A 89 -6.02 6.09 -7.60
C LEU A 89 -6.37 5.08 -8.70
N VAL A 90 -7.65 4.99 -9.07
CA VAL A 90 -8.07 4.12 -10.17
C VAL A 90 -7.40 4.54 -11.48
N GLU A 91 -7.33 5.85 -11.74
CA GLU A 91 -6.67 6.37 -12.94
C GLU A 91 -5.20 5.97 -13.03
N VAL A 92 -4.50 5.92 -11.89
CA VAL A 92 -3.10 5.49 -11.87
C VAL A 92 -2.98 4.08 -12.43
N VAL A 93 -3.86 3.17 -12.01
CA VAL A 93 -3.83 1.79 -12.48
C VAL A 93 -4.25 1.69 -13.94
N GLU A 94 -5.26 2.45 -14.34
CA GLU A 94 -5.70 2.47 -15.75
C GLU A 94 -4.58 2.96 -16.67
N ALA A 95 -3.73 3.85 -16.19
CA ALA A 95 -2.58 4.35 -16.94
C ALA A 95 -1.36 3.42 -16.91
N GLY A 96 -1.50 2.23 -16.33
CA GLY A 96 -0.41 1.25 -16.27
C GLY A 96 0.41 1.26 -15.00
N GLY A 97 -0.03 1.99 -13.98
CA GLY A 97 0.65 2.05 -12.69
C GLY A 97 0.12 1.06 -11.66
N SER A 98 0.75 1.05 -10.52
CA SER A 98 0.35 0.21 -9.39
C SER A 98 0.01 1.07 -8.18
N VAL A 99 -0.99 0.64 -7.41
CA VAL A 99 -1.43 1.32 -6.20
C VAL A 99 -1.46 0.29 -5.07
N ALA A 100 -0.86 0.64 -3.95
CA ALA A 100 -0.99 -0.14 -2.71
C ALA A 100 -1.91 0.62 -1.77
N LEU A 101 -2.99 -0.03 -1.33
CA LEU A 101 -3.84 0.49 -0.26
C LEU A 101 -3.51 -0.28 1.00
N VAL A 102 -2.99 0.43 1.99
CA VAL A 102 -2.56 -0.16 3.25
C VAL A 102 -3.63 0.06 4.31
N SER A 103 -4.01 -1.02 4.96
CA SER A 103 -4.94 -0.98 6.08
C SER A 103 -4.27 -1.52 7.34
N ASP A 104 -4.45 -0.81 8.44
CA ASP A 104 -3.96 -1.22 9.76
C ASP A 104 -4.99 -2.05 10.53
N ALA A 105 -6.16 -2.29 9.95
CA ALA A 105 -7.23 -3.04 10.59
C ALA A 105 -7.23 -4.53 10.24
N GLY A 106 -6.15 -5.03 9.66
CA GLY A 106 -6.01 -6.45 9.27
C GLY A 106 -6.55 -6.76 7.89
N THR A 107 -7.62 -6.12 7.45
CA THR A 107 -8.11 -6.24 6.09
C THR A 107 -8.69 -4.91 5.61
N PRO A 108 -8.29 -4.44 4.42
CA PRO A 108 -8.82 -3.19 3.84
C PRO A 108 -10.34 -3.21 3.59
N LEU A 109 -10.93 -4.39 3.47
CA LEU A 109 -12.36 -4.52 3.18
C LEU A 109 -13.25 -4.24 4.40
N VAL A 110 -12.67 -4.09 5.59
CA VAL A 110 -13.43 -3.74 6.80
C VAL A 110 -13.86 -2.28 6.78
N SER A 111 -13.08 -1.40 6.14
CA SER A 111 -13.43 0.01 6.08
C SER A 111 -14.31 0.33 4.87
N ASP A 112 -15.22 1.29 5.02
CA ASP A 112 -16.05 1.77 3.92
C ASP A 112 -15.24 2.35 2.76
N PRO A 113 -14.24 3.22 3.00
CA PRO A 113 -13.43 3.73 1.89
C PRO A 113 -12.71 2.64 1.12
N GLY A 114 -12.15 1.65 1.82
CA GLY A 114 -11.46 0.53 1.17
C GLY A 114 -12.39 -0.29 0.31
N TYR A 115 -13.58 -0.59 0.81
CA TYR A 115 -14.59 -1.32 0.05
C TYR A 115 -15.00 -0.56 -1.21
N ARG A 116 -15.23 0.74 -1.09
CA ARG A 116 -15.62 1.60 -2.22
C ARG A 116 -14.53 1.64 -3.29
N LEU A 117 -13.27 1.69 -2.89
CA LEU A 117 -12.16 1.69 -3.84
C LEU A 117 -12.08 0.37 -4.61
N VAL A 118 -12.24 -0.75 -3.91
CA VAL A 118 -12.26 -2.08 -4.55
C VAL A 118 -13.41 -2.18 -5.54
N GLN A 119 -14.58 -1.68 -5.17
CA GLN A 119 -15.74 -1.71 -6.04
C GLN A 119 -15.51 -0.87 -7.32
N SER A 120 -14.94 0.32 -7.15
CA SER A 120 -14.59 1.17 -8.29
C SER A 120 -13.55 0.52 -9.19
N ALA A 121 -12.58 -0.18 -8.60
CA ALA A 121 -11.58 -0.92 -9.37
C ALA A 121 -12.21 -2.03 -10.21
N TYR A 122 -13.12 -2.80 -9.65
CA TYR A 122 -13.82 -3.84 -10.39
C TYR A 122 -14.66 -3.26 -11.53
N GLU A 123 -15.34 -2.15 -11.30
CA GLU A 123 -16.13 -1.48 -12.32
C GLU A 123 -15.26 -0.96 -13.47
N ALA A 124 -14.05 -0.54 -13.17
CA ALA A 124 -13.09 -0.08 -14.17
C ALA A 124 -12.34 -1.21 -14.87
N GLY A 125 -12.56 -2.46 -14.45
CA GLY A 125 -11.91 -3.62 -15.05
C GLY A 125 -10.44 -3.78 -14.68
N ILE A 126 -9.97 -3.12 -13.60
CA ILE A 126 -8.59 -3.25 -13.17
C ILE A 126 -8.42 -4.43 -12.21
N LYS A 127 -7.20 -4.98 -12.21
CA LYS A 127 -6.87 -6.13 -11.36
C LYS A 127 -6.75 -5.70 -9.91
N VAL A 128 -7.34 -6.48 -9.01
CA VAL A 128 -7.23 -6.28 -7.56
C VAL A 128 -6.51 -7.50 -6.98
N VAL A 129 -5.42 -7.25 -6.25
CA VAL A 129 -4.58 -8.30 -5.69
C VAL A 129 -4.51 -8.16 -4.17
N PRO A 130 -5.07 -9.08 -3.42
CA PRO A 130 -4.89 -9.07 -1.97
C PRO A 130 -3.49 -9.55 -1.59
N ILE A 131 -2.86 -8.85 -0.67
CA ILE A 131 -1.59 -9.25 -0.07
C ILE A 131 -1.90 -9.60 1.38
N PRO A 132 -2.04 -10.88 1.71
CA PRO A 132 -2.40 -11.27 3.06
C PRO A 132 -1.29 -10.96 4.04
N GLY A 133 -1.69 -10.51 5.22
CA GLY A 133 -0.79 -10.30 6.32
C GLY A 133 -0.81 -11.47 7.28
N ALA A 134 -0.11 -11.34 8.40
CA ALA A 134 -0.18 -12.29 9.48
C ALA A 134 -1.62 -12.32 10.00
N SER A 135 -2.20 -13.50 10.04
CA SER A 135 -3.57 -13.68 10.50
C SER A 135 -3.60 -13.86 12.01
N ALA A 136 -4.45 -13.09 12.67
CA ALA A 136 -4.65 -13.21 14.12
C ALA A 136 -5.77 -14.22 14.38
N VAL A 137 -5.59 -15.42 13.95
CA VAL A 137 -6.58 -16.49 14.15
C VAL A 137 -6.37 -17.15 15.49
#